data_fc193ae2251ee4aa115169440b98f60d
#
_entry.id   fc193ae2251ee4aa115169440b98f60d
#
_cell.length_a   1.000
_cell.length_b   1.000
_cell.length_c   1.000
_cell.angle_alpha   90.00
_cell.angle_beta   90.00
_cell.angle_gamma   90.00
#
_symmetry.space_group_name_H-M   'P 1'
#
loop_
_entity.id
_entity.type
_entity.pdbx_description
1 polymer ?
#
loop_
_entity_poly.entity_id
_entity_poly.type
_entity_poly.pdbx_seq_one_letter_code
_entity_poly.pdbx_strand_id
1 'polypeptide(L)'
;ILAPNTFTVRLAPADDERMQAIGQPLVDELAELVTKHARSQGYTFAGPVSVTIRRDDALSTGTLQVDSSTAQGSVSWRGVLDIAGQRHPLVKARTVIGRGSDADITLADSGTSRRHVEVLWDGERAMVRDLGSTNGTLLNGRKINESPLPTDSTITIGRTDMIFRVVAQASAPARPAASD
;
A
#
# COMPACT_ATOMS: atom_id res chain seq x y z
N ILE A 1 -7.84 -13.06 -2.49
CA ILE A 1 -7.93 -13.74 -1.17
C ILE A 1 -6.75 -13.31 -0.33
N LEU A 2 -7.04 -12.75 0.85
CA LEU A 2 -6.03 -12.30 1.79
C LEU A 2 -5.45 -13.50 2.54
N ALA A 3 -4.13 -13.67 2.47
CA ALA A 3 -3.44 -14.76 3.15
C ALA A 3 -2.81 -14.27 4.46
N PRO A 4 -2.64 -15.14 5.45
CA PRO A 4 -1.85 -14.83 6.64
C PRO A 4 -0.43 -14.43 6.25
N ASN A 5 0.14 -13.44 6.93
CA ASN A 5 1.48 -12.94 6.64
C ASN A 5 2.46 -13.10 7.80
N THR A 6 1.98 -13.57 8.95
CA THR A 6 2.82 -13.80 10.12
C THR A 6 2.77 -15.26 10.50
N PHE A 7 3.94 -15.88 10.56
CA PHE A 7 4.08 -17.31 10.85
C PHE A 7 5.02 -17.49 12.02
N THR A 8 4.59 -18.30 12.98
CA THR A 8 5.43 -18.72 14.09
C THR A 8 5.61 -20.23 13.98
N VAL A 9 6.84 -20.67 13.79
CA VAL A 9 7.21 -22.08 13.75
C VAL A 9 7.69 -22.46 15.13
N ARG A 10 6.95 -23.34 15.80
CA ARG A 10 7.32 -23.85 17.11
C ARG A 10 8.02 -25.19 16.96
N LEU A 11 9.18 -25.33 17.58
CA LEU A 11 10.03 -26.49 17.48
C LEU A 11 10.34 -27.05 18.86
N ALA A 12 10.54 -28.37 18.92
CA ALA A 12 11.07 -29.01 20.12
C ALA A 12 12.46 -28.43 20.47
N PRO A 13 12.86 -28.47 21.76
CA PRO A 13 14.11 -27.82 22.19
C PRO A 13 15.35 -28.23 21.39
N ALA A 14 15.52 -29.51 21.08
CA ALA A 14 16.67 -29.98 20.32
C ALA A 14 16.64 -29.49 18.85
N ASP A 15 15.47 -29.42 18.26
CA ASP A 15 15.28 -28.93 16.89
C ASP A 15 15.46 -27.42 16.81
N ASP A 16 14.97 -26.68 17.80
CA ASP A 16 15.17 -25.25 17.89
C ASP A 16 16.65 -24.91 17.99
N GLU A 17 17.41 -25.62 18.82
CA GLU A 17 18.84 -25.41 18.97
C GLU A 17 19.57 -25.58 17.64
N ARG A 18 19.22 -26.61 16.85
CA ARG A 18 19.80 -26.82 15.54
C ARG A 18 19.46 -25.72 14.55
N MET A 19 18.23 -25.23 14.58
CA MET A 19 17.79 -24.14 13.69
C MET A 19 18.40 -22.80 14.06
N GLN A 20 18.57 -22.54 15.37
CA GLN A 20 19.25 -21.32 15.82
C GLN A 20 20.71 -21.27 15.38
N ALA A 21 21.37 -22.41 15.23
CA ALA A 21 22.73 -22.47 14.71
C ALA A 21 22.82 -21.99 13.25
N ILE A 22 21.76 -22.13 12.46
CA ILE A 22 21.68 -21.59 11.10
C ILE A 22 21.37 -20.09 11.13
N GLY A 23 20.46 -19.66 12.03
CA GLY A 23 20.16 -18.26 12.29
C GLY A 23 19.28 -17.58 11.25
N GLN A 24 19.51 -16.29 11.08
CA GLN A 24 18.68 -15.41 10.23
C GLN A 24 18.57 -15.86 8.76
N PRO A 25 19.61 -16.39 8.11
CA PRO A 25 19.47 -16.86 6.73
C PRO A 25 18.36 -17.90 6.53
N LEU A 26 18.11 -18.76 7.50
CA LEU A 26 17.02 -19.73 7.43
C LEU A 26 15.65 -19.04 7.46
N VAL A 27 15.48 -18.07 8.36
CA VAL A 27 14.25 -17.29 8.49
C VAL A 27 13.97 -16.53 7.20
N ASP A 28 14.98 -15.89 6.64
CA ASP A 28 14.85 -15.13 5.39
C ASP A 28 14.46 -16.03 4.22
N GLU A 29 15.05 -17.19 4.11
CA GLU A 29 14.73 -18.15 3.07
C GLU A 29 13.32 -18.67 3.20
N LEU A 30 12.86 -18.98 4.40
CA LEU A 30 11.49 -19.41 4.66
C LEU A 30 10.48 -18.32 4.27
N ALA A 31 10.74 -17.08 4.64
CA ALA A 31 9.89 -15.95 4.27
C ALA A 31 9.80 -15.77 2.75
N GLU A 32 10.92 -15.93 2.06
CA GLU A 32 10.98 -15.85 0.60
C GLU A 32 10.19 -16.99 -0.06
N LEU A 33 10.32 -18.20 0.42
CA LEU A 33 9.57 -19.34 -0.08
C LEU A 33 8.07 -19.18 0.10
N VAL A 34 7.63 -18.70 1.25
CA VAL A 34 6.22 -18.42 1.52
C VAL A 34 5.69 -17.34 0.57
N THR A 35 6.45 -16.27 0.38
CA THR A 35 6.07 -15.18 -0.51
C THR A 35 5.95 -15.68 -1.96
N LYS A 36 6.89 -16.46 -2.41
CA LYS A 36 6.92 -17.01 -3.76
C LYS A 36 5.75 -17.98 -3.99
N HIS A 37 5.49 -18.84 -3.04
CA HIS A 37 4.37 -19.80 -3.12
C HIS A 37 3.03 -19.07 -3.18
N ALA A 38 2.82 -18.08 -2.31
CA ALA A 38 1.58 -17.32 -2.28
C ALA A 38 1.35 -16.56 -3.59
N ARG A 39 2.42 -15.98 -4.14
CA ARG A 39 2.34 -15.28 -5.43
C ARG A 39 1.93 -16.22 -6.55
N SER A 40 2.46 -17.45 -6.57
CA SER A 40 2.11 -18.44 -7.58
C SER A 40 0.65 -18.91 -7.46
N GLN A 41 0.07 -18.85 -6.27
CA GLN A 41 -1.33 -19.23 -6.01
C GLN A 41 -2.30 -18.04 -6.07
N GLY A 42 -1.82 -16.85 -6.38
CA GLY A 42 -2.67 -15.67 -6.46
C GLY A 42 -3.14 -15.11 -5.12
N TYR A 43 -2.46 -15.43 -4.03
CA TYR A 43 -2.76 -14.86 -2.72
C TYR A 43 -2.14 -13.48 -2.55
N THR A 44 -2.80 -12.66 -1.77
CA THR A 44 -2.34 -11.31 -1.42
C THR A 44 -2.08 -11.26 0.08
N PHE A 45 -1.00 -10.59 0.47
CA PHE A 45 -0.68 -10.35 1.87
C PHE A 45 -1.06 -8.94 2.30
N ALA A 46 -1.52 -8.79 3.54
CA ALA A 46 -1.82 -7.49 4.14
C ALA A 46 -0.55 -6.71 4.55
N GLY A 47 0.60 -7.34 4.48
CA GLY A 47 1.88 -6.73 4.84
C GLY A 47 3.04 -7.67 4.50
N PRO A 48 4.26 -7.33 4.88
CA PRO A 48 5.40 -8.20 4.62
C PRO A 48 5.27 -9.52 5.38
N VAL A 49 5.78 -10.59 4.77
CA VAL A 49 5.80 -11.91 5.39
C VAL A 49 6.85 -11.92 6.49
N SER A 50 6.43 -12.34 7.68
CA SER A 50 7.30 -12.48 8.84
C SER A 50 7.26 -13.93 9.34
N VAL A 51 8.43 -14.52 9.50
CA VAL A 51 8.59 -15.87 10.04
C VAL A 51 9.42 -15.81 11.32
N THR A 52 8.90 -16.37 12.39
CA THR A 52 9.58 -16.46 13.68
C THR A 52 9.69 -17.92 14.07
N ILE A 53 10.84 -18.32 14.56
CA ILE A 53 11.08 -19.67 15.06
C ILE A 53 11.13 -19.59 16.59
N ARG A 54 10.33 -20.39 17.26
CA ARG A 54 10.26 -20.43 18.72
C ARG A 54 10.44 -21.84 19.25
N ARG A 55 11.08 -21.92 20.39
CA ARG A 55 11.17 -23.15 21.16
C ARG A 55 9.84 -23.43 21.88
N ASP A 56 9.40 -24.66 21.84
CA ASP A 56 8.23 -25.14 22.58
C ASP A 56 8.62 -26.41 23.32
N ASP A 57 8.73 -26.32 24.64
CA ASP A 57 9.13 -27.44 25.49
C ASP A 57 8.10 -28.57 25.53
N ALA A 58 6.89 -28.30 25.11
CA ALA A 58 5.83 -29.32 25.05
C ALA A 58 5.91 -30.20 23.81
N LEU A 59 6.77 -29.84 22.83
CA LEU A 59 6.90 -30.61 21.59
C LEU A 59 7.99 -31.67 21.72
N SER A 60 7.75 -32.82 21.12
CA SER A 60 8.73 -33.90 21.01
C SER A 60 9.67 -33.66 19.83
N THR A 61 10.93 -34.06 19.95
CA THR A 61 11.92 -33.97 18.87
C THR A 61 11.36 -34.56 17.57
N GLY A 62 11.51 -33.82 16.47
CA GLY A 62 10.99 -34.21 15.16
C GLY A 62 9.56 -33.71 14.89
N THR A 63 8.88 -33.11 15.87
CA THR A 63 7.57 -32.48 15.68
C THR A 63 7.69 -30.97 15.61
N LEU A 64 6.84 -30.35 14.83
CA LEU A 64 6.74 -28.90 14.75
C LEU A 64 5.29 -28.46 14.67
N GLN A 65 5.00 -27.24 15.10
CA GLN A 65 3.71 -26.60 14.89
C GLN A 65 3.91 -25.24 14.24
N VAL A 66 2.99 -24.90 13.33
CA VAL A 66 3.01 -23.62 12.66
C VAL A 66 1.72 -22.88 13.02
N ASP A 67 1.89 -21.72 13.65
CA ASP A 67 0.78 -20.81 13.92
C ASP A 67 0.85 -19.69 12.88
N SER A 68 -0.30 -19.33 12.33
CA SER A 68 -0.37 -18.26 11.35
C SER A 68 -1.38 -17.21 11.78
N SER A 69 -1.11 -15.96 11.46
CA SER A 69 -2.01 -14.85 11.73
C SER A 69 -1.86 -13.77 10.68
N THR A 70 -2.89 -12.94 10.56
CA THR A 70 -2.85 -11.77 9.72
C THR A 70 -2.58 -10.56 10.59
N ALA A 71 -1.39 -9.98 10.44
CA ALA A 71 -1.08 -8.73 11.11
C ALA A 71 -1.80 -7.61 10.37
N GLN A 72 -2.88 -7.12 10.96
CA GLN A 72 -3.57 -5.92 10.50
C GLN A 72 -2.91 -4.72 11.17
N GLY A 73 -2.77 -3.63 10.44
CA GLY A 73 -2.24 -2.39 10.97
C GLY A 73 -0.85 -2.00 10.47
N SER A 74 -0.23 -2.85 9.66
CA SER A 74 1.04 -2.51 9.00
C SER A 74 0.85 -2.02 7.57
N VAL A 75 -0.37 -2.03 7.04
CA VAL A 75 -0.68 -1.53 5.70
C VAL A 75 -1.47 -0.25 5.82
N SER A 76 -0.89 0.85 5.36
CA SER A 76 -1.60 2.08 5.13
C SER A 76 -1.83 2.25 3.62
N TRP A 77 -2.97 2.78 3.27
CA TRP A 77 -3.29 3.10 1.89
C TRP A 77 -2.88 4.53 1.60
N ARG A 78 -2.27 4.74 0.46
CA ARG A 78 -1.87 6.08 0.01
C ARG A 78 -2.47 6.35 -1.36
N GLY A 79 -3.11 7.51 -1.49
CA GLY A 79 -3.52 8.01 -2.79
C GLY A 79 -2.37 8.72 -3.48
N VAL A 80 -2.18 8.46 -4.75
CA VAL A 80 -1.16 9.13 -5.57
C VAL A 80 -1.75 9.54 -6.90
N LEU A 81 -1.24 10.64 -7.45
CA LEU A 81 -1.54 11.09 -8.82
C LEU A 81 -0.29 10.97 -9.66
N ASP A 82 -0.35 10.20 -10.74
CA ASP A 82 0.72 10.10 -11.73
C ASP A 82 0.45 11.10 -12.85
N ILE A 83 1.29 12.11 -12.97
CA ILE A 83 1.17 13.21 -13.94
C ILE A 83 2.48 13.32 -14.71
N ALA A 84 2.42 13.15 -16.02
CA ALA A 84 3.59 13.31 -16.91
C ALA A 84 4.81 12.51 -16.43
N GLY A 85 4.59 11.30 -15.95
CA GLY A 85 5.65 10.43 -15.45
C GLY A 85 6.13 10.74 -14.04
N GLN A 86 5.55 11.73 -13.37
CA GLN A 86 5.85 12.05 -11.97
C GLN A 86 4.73 11.62 -11.05
N ARG A 87 5.09 11.03 -9.94
CA ARG A 87 4.13 10.60 -8.93
C ARG A 87 4.02 11.65 -7.83
N HIS A 88 2.79 12.11 -7.59
CA HIS A 88 2.46 13.09 -6.57
C HIS A 88 1.64 12.43 -5.48
N PRO A 89 2.23 12.12 -4.30
CA PRO A 89 1.46 11.58 -3.19
C PRO A 89 0.46 12.59 -2.64
N LEU A 90 -0.74 12.13 -2.31
CA LEU A 90 -1.76 12.96 -1.66
C LEU A 90 -1.49 12.95 -0.16
N VAL A 91 -0.82 13.98 0.33
CA VAL A 91 -0.42 14.09 1.74
C VAL A 91 -1.42 14.89 2.58
N LYS A 92 -2.42 15.48 1.92
CA LYS A 92 -3.46 16.29 2.56
C LYS A 92 -4.82 15.68 2.29
N ALA A 93 -5.80 16.04 3.12
CA ALA A 93 -7.20 15.67 2.88
C ALA A 93 -7.75 16.30 1.60
N ARG A 94 -7.18 17.42 1.17
CA ARG A 94 -7.60 18.16 -0.02
C ARG A 94 -6.38 18.60 -0.81
N THR A 95 -6.35 18.26 -2.10
CA THR A 95 -5.28 18.66 -3.03
C THR A 95 -5.91 19.43 -4.19
N VAL A 96 -5.52 20.67 -4.37
CA VAL A 96 -5.99 21.52 -5.47
C VAL A 96 -4.99 21.46 -6.61
N ILE A 97 -5.49 21.24 -7.82
CA ILE A 97 -4.68 21.10 -9.02
C ILE A 97 -5.14 22.14 -10.03
N GLY A 98 -4.19 22.84 -10.62
CA GLY A 98 -4.47 23.84 -11.63
C GLY A 98 -3.22 24.57 -12.09
N ARG A 99 -3.42 25.63 -12.87
CA ARG A 99 -2.34 26.42 -13.43
C ARG A 99 -1.80 27.47 -12.47
N GLY A 100 -2.55 27.80 -11.44
CA GLY A 100 -2.19 28.85 -10.49
C GLY A 100 -1.04 28.48 -9.58
N SER A 101 -0.27 29.46 -9.17
CA SER A 101 0.85 29.25 -8.23
C SER A 101 0.39 28.90 -6.82
N ASP A 102 -0.88 29.14 -6.51
CA ASP A 102 -1.50 28.80 -5.24
C ASP A 102 -2.12 27.39 -5.23
N ALA A 103 -2.11 26.69 -6.36
CA ALA A 103 -2.52 25.28 -6.40
C ALA A 103 -1.48 24.39 -5.72
N ASP A 104 -1.93 23.31 -5.09
CA ASP A 104 -1.04 22.33 -4.46
C ASP A 104 -0.18 21.62 -5.51
N ILE A 105 -0.77 21.31 -6.66
CA ILE A 105 -0.06 20.80 -7.83
C ILE A 105 -0.28 21.81 -8.96
N THR A 106 0.78 22.46 -9.40
CA THR A 106 0.72 23.46 -10.47
C THR A 106 1.07 22.81 -11.80
N LEU A 107 0.17 22.94 -12.79
CA LEU A 107 0.36 22.42 -14.13
C LEU A 107 0.69 23.54 -15.11
N ALA A 108 1.66 23.30 -15.98
CA ALA A 108 2.00 24.21 -17.07
C ALA A 108 1.13 23.93 -18.29
N ASP A 109 -0.18 24.04 -18.13
CA ASP A 109 -1.19 23.73 -19.15
C ASP A 109 -2.12 24.92 -19.33
N SER A 110 -2.07 25.59 -20.47
CA SER A 110 -2.89 26.76 -20.78
C SER A 110 -4.38 26.47 -20.86
N GLY A 111 -4.77 25.21 -21.06
CA GLY A 111 -6.16 24.77 -21.07
C GLY A 111 -6.71 24.50 -19.66
N THR A 112 -5.93 24.75 -18.65
CA THR A 112 -6.29 24.49 -17.24
C THR A 112 -6.54 25.81 -16.53
N SER A 113 -7.60 25.86 -15.73
CA SER A 113 -7.90 27.00 -14.88
C SER A 113 -6.90 27.08 -13.72
N ARG A 114 -6.77 28.26 -13.10
CA ARG A 114 -5.86 28.46 -11.96
C ARG A 114 -6.08 27.46 -10.84
N ARG A 115 -7.37 27.28 -10.45
CA ARG A 115 -7.82 26.25 -9.52
C ARG A 115 -8.86 25.46 -10.28
N HIS A 116 -8.45 24.38 -10.90
CA HIS A 116 -9.28 23.65 -11.84
C HIS A 116 -10.09 22.55 -11.15
N VAL A 117 -9.43 21.75 -10.37
CA VAL A 117 -10.01 20.57 -9.76
C VAL A 117 -9.41 20.35 -8.38
N GLU A 118 -10.18 19.74 -7.49
CA GLU A 118 -9.65 19.27 -6.22
C GLU A 118 -9.87 17.76 -6.08
N VAL A 119 -8.92 17.11 -5.45
CA VAL A 119 -9.02 15.71 -5.07
C VAL A 119 -9.08 15.64 -3.56
N LEU A 120 -10.12 15.01 -3.05
CA LEU A 120 -10.33 14.78 -1.63
C LEU A 120 -9.90 13.36 -1.29
N TRP A 121 -9.15 13.21 -0.23
CA TRP A 121 -8.60 11.93 0.21
C TRP A 121 -8.84 11.74 1.70
N ASP A 122 -9.49 10.64 2.09
CA ASP A 122 -9.81 10.36 3.49
C ASP A 122 -8.94 9.26 4.13
N GLY A 123 -7.95 8.77 3.40
CA GLY A 123 -7.10 7.65 3.83
C GLY A 123 -7.49 6.30 3.21
N GLU A 124 -8.67 6.21 2.64
CA GLU A 124 -9.15 4.98 1.99
C GLU A 124 -9.81 5.25 0.63
N ARG A 125 -10.56 6.35 0.54
CA ARG A 125 -11.34 6.71 -0.63
C ARG A 125 -11.02 8.11 -1.08
N ALA A 126 -11.23 8.34 -2.37
CA ALA A 126 -11.03 9.63 -2.97
C ALA A 126 -12.28 10.11 -3.71
N MET A 127 -12.36 11.42 -3.86
CA MET A 127 -13.38 12.10 -4.62
C MET A 127 -12.70 13.19 -5.43
N VAL A 128 -13.18 13.43 -6.65
CA VAL A 128 -12.71 14.51 -7.50
C VAL A 128 -13.86 15.50 -7.73
N ARG A 129 -13.54 16.79 -7.64
CA ARG A 129 -14.52 17.87 -7.81
C ARG A 129 -13.95 18.96 -8.70
N ASP A 130 -14.72 19.33 -9.74
CA ASP A 130 -14.40 20.48 -10.57
C ASP A 130 -14.68 21.77 -9.81
N LEU A 131 -13.75 22.72 -9.84
CA LEU A 131 -13.86 23.98 -9.10
C LEU A 131 -14.39 25.12 -9.97
N GLY A 132 -15.36 24.83 -10.85
CA GLY A 132 -15.92 25.81 -11.75
C GLY A 132 -14.98 26.17 -12.90
N SER A 133 -14.25 25.19 -13.40
CA SER A 133 -13.27 25.40 -14.46
C SER A 133 -13.91 25.85 -15.78
N THR A 134 -13.13 26.57 -16.59
CA THR A 134 -13.59 27.05 -17.90
C THR A 134 -13.82 25.90 -18.87
N ASN A 135 -12.92 24.94 -18.92
CA ASN A 135 -12.96 23.86 -19.91
C ASN A 135 -13.52 22.54 -19.38
N GLY A 136 -13.81 22.46 -18.09
CA GLY A 136 -14.37 21.27 -17.46
C GLY A 136 -13.33 20.22 -17.11
N THR A 137 -13.80 19.17 -16.46
CA THR A 137 -12.98 18.03 -16.02
C THR A 137 -13.59 16.75 -16.55
N LEU A 138 -12.77 15.87 -17.10
CA LEU A 138 -13.19 14.54 -17.54
C LEU A 138 -12.66 13.48 -16.58
N LEU A 139 -13.50 12.50 -16.29
CA LEU A 139 -13.11 11.30 -15.54
C LEU A 139 -13.38 10.10 -16.44
N ASN A 140 -12.31 9.40 -16.80
CA ASN A 140 -12.37 8.28 -17.76
C ASN A 140 -13.13 8.63 -19.04
N GLY A 141 -12.91 9.86 -19.53
CA GLY A 141 -13.53 10.37 -20.75
C GLY A 141 -14.92 10.98 -20.59
N ARG A 142 -15.47 11.00 -19.37
CA ARG A 142 -16.78 11.58 -19.11
C ARG A 142 -16.66 12.90 -18.35
N LYS A 143 -17.39 13.91 -18.79
CA LYS A 143 -17.44 15.20 -18.09
C LYS A 143 -18.14 15.04 -16.74
N ILE A 144 -17.50 15.55 -15.68
CA ILE A 144 -18.00 15.48 -14.31
C ILE A 144 -17.96 16.86 -13.65
N ASN A 145 -18.83 17.05 -12.66
CA ASN A 145 -18.70 18.15 -11.70
C ASN A 145 -18.11 17.64 -10.39
N GLU A 146 -18.57 16.48 -9.95
CA GLU A 146 -18.11 15.80 -8.75
C GLU A 146 -18.34 14.31 -8.95
N SER A 147 -17.39 13.48 -8.54
CA SER A 147 -17.48 12.03 -8.70
C SER A 147 -16.60 11.32 -7.69
N PRO A 148 -17.03 10.15 -7.20
CA PRO A 148 -16.07 9.24 -6.56
C PRO A 148 -14.91 8.94 -7.51
N LEU A 149 -13.73 8.78 -6.95
CA LEU A 149 -12.50 8.57 -7.72
C LEU A 149 -11.93 7.19 -7.39
N PRO A 150 -12.30 6.15 -8.15
CA PRO A 150 -11.72 4.82 -7.95
C PRO A 150 -10.25 4.78 -8.34
N THR A 151 -9.51 3.81 -7.80
CA THR A 151 -8.13 3.58 -8.23
C THR A 151 -8.07 3.26 -9.73
N ASP A 152 -6.96 3.65 -10.37
CA ASP A 152 -6.72 3.50 -11.82
C ASP A 152 -7.67 4.33 -12.70
N SER A 153 -8.25 5.39 -12.15
CA SER A 153 -9.04 6.34 -12.92
C SER A 153 -8.15 7.41 -13.53
N THR A 154 -8.53 7.86 -14.74
CA THR A 154 -7.83 8.95 -15.43
C THR A 154 -8.66 10.23 -15.34
N ILE A 155 -8.06 11.27 -14.77
CA ILE A 155 -8.64 12.61 -14.70
C ILE A 155 -7.98 13.43 -15.82
N THR A 156 -8.78 14.00 -16.70
CA THR A 156 -8.30 14.87 -17.77
C THR A 156 -8.74 16.29 -17.53
N ILE A 157 -7.78 17.20 -17.46
CA ILE A 157 -8.00 18.64 -17.40
C ILE A 157 -7.11 19.32 -18.41
N GLY A 158 -7.70 20.18 -19.27
CA GLY A 158 -6.98 20.75 -20.39
C GLY A 158 -6.43 19.66 -21.29
N ARG A 159 -5.11 19.63 -21.45
CA ARG A 159 -4.39 18.60 -22.21
C ARG A 159 -3.65 17.61 -21.31
N THR A 160 -3.89 17.68 -20.02
CA THR A 160 -3.16 16.90 -19.03
C THR A 160 -3.99 15.74 -18.55
N ASP A 161 -3.45 14.53 -18.63
CA ASP A 161 -4.03 13.33 -18.06
C ASP A 161 -3.32 13.01 -16.73
N MET A 162 -4.13 12.74 -15.72
CA MET A 162 -3.64 12.36 -14.38
C MET A 162 -4.25 11.01 -14.01
N ILE A 163 -3.41 10.08 -13.62
CA ILE A 163 -3.88 8.76 -13.20
C ILE A 163 -3.88 8.71 -11.67
N PHE A 164 -5.06 8.49 -11.10
CA PHE A 164 -5.19 8.29 -9.66
C PHE A 164 -5.02 6.83 -9.32
N ARG A 165 -4.18 6.55 -8.32
CA ARG A 165 -3.97 5.20 -7.83
C ARG A 165 -3.96 5.17 -6.31
N VAL A 166 -4.52 4.10 -5.78
CA VAL A 166 -4.41 3.79 -4.35
C VAL A 166 -3.38 2.68 -4.23
N VAL A 167 -2.27 2.99 -3.56
CA VAL A 167 -1.17 2.05 -3.38
C VAL A 167 -1.05 1.69 -1.91
N ALA A 168 -0.74 0.42 -1.66
CA ALA A 168 -0.45 -0.04 -0.32
C ALA A 168 0.97 0.38 0.05
N GLN A 169 1.12 1.04 1.18
CA GLN A 169 2.41 1.34 1.74
C GLN A 169 2.55 0.56 3.04
N ALA A 170 3.53 -0.35 3.08
CA ALA A 170 3.90 -0.98 4.32
C ALA A 170 4.46 0.11 5.23
N SER A 171 3.71 0.47 6.29
CA SER A 171 4.32 1.18 7.38
C SER A 171 5.39 0.25 7.98
N ALA A 172 6.57 0.80 8.28
CA ALA A 172 7.56 0.04 9.02
C ALA A 172 6.86 -0.62 10.20
N PRO A 173 7.03 -1.94 10.41
CA PRO A 173 6.42 -2.57 11.57
C PRO A 173 6.80 -1.74 12.79
N ALA A 174 5.77 -1.35 13.55
CA ALA A 174 6.02 -0.76 14.84
C ALA A 174 7.06 -1.66 15.51
N ARG A 175 8.24 -1.13 15.80
CA ARG A 175 9.23 -1.87 16.55
C ARG A 175 8.49 -2.50 17.72
N PRO A 176 8.50 -3.83 17.85
CA PRO A 176 7.99 -4.41 19.07
C PRO A 176 8.68 -3.62 20.18
N ALA A 177 7.87 -3.05 21.05
CA ALA A 177 8.40 -2.34 22.21
C ALA A 177 9.54 -3.18 22.71
N ALA A 178 10.75 -2.62 22.70
CA ALA A 178 11.93 -3.35 23.09
C ALA A 178 11.63 -3.97 24.44
N SER A 179 11.19 -5.20 24.40
CA SER A 179 11.07 -5.98 25.60
C SER A 179 12.49 -6.32 26.00
N ASP A 180 12.94 -5.59 26.94
CA ASP A 180 14.16 -6.00 27.63
C ASP A 180 13.95 -7.32 28.35
#